data_749f1f32a4dd725d35f10cce5e13c6cd
#
_entry.id   749f1f32a4dd725d35f10cce5e13c6cd
#
_cell.length_a   1.000
_cell.length_b   1.000
_cell.length_c   1.000
_cell.angle_alpha   90.00
_cell.angle_beta   90.00
_cell.angle_gamma   90.00
#
_symmetry.space_group_name_H-M   'P 1'
#
loop_
_entity.id
_entity.type
_entity.pdbx_description
1 polymer ?
#
loop_
_entity_poly.entity_id
_entity_poly.type
_entity_poly.pdbx_seq_one_letter_code
_entity_poly.pdbx_strand_id
1 'polypeptide(L)'
;WMGQEALQAAYDLDGAFNDVSLALLRGTDPESVVDRVDRLLAGYGGVGAYARADQISNWFLMSEIAQHRTLSTILPTVFLAVAAFLTHMVMGRLIAVERAEIGLLKAFGYRNRDIALHYTRFVLGIGVVGVLLGWFVGYWLGLYHTRLYAEFYHFPFLHFRPSAQSFLLAAFVSLASALIGALGAVREAAALPPAEAMRPPAPPMFRR
;
A
#
# COMPACT_ATOMS: atom_id res chain seq x y z
N TRP A 1 -17.14 -17.11 28.40
CA TRP A 1 -16.02 -17.11 29.34
C TRP A 1 -16.55 -17.27 30.74
N MET A 2 -16.01 -18.19 31.48
CA MET A 2 -16.43 -18.58 32.82
C MET A 2 -15.16 -18.65 33.70
N GLY A 3 -15.27 -18.32 34.97
CA GLY A 3 -14.15 -18.44 35.89
C GLY A 3 -13.76 -19.90 36.09
N GLN A 4 -12.49 -20.18 36.36
CA GLN A 4 -11.96 -21.52 36.50
C GLN A 4 -12.68 -22.33 37.58
N GLU A 5 -12.92 -21.74 38.75
CA GLU A 5 -13.65 -22.40 39.85
C GLU A 5 -15.10 -22.78 39.47
N ALA A 6 -15.81 -21.90 38.74
CA ALA A 6 -17.14 -22.18 38.27
C ALA A 6 -17.17 -23.30 37.21
N LEU A 7 -16.15 -23.35 36.35
CA LEU A 7 -16.02 -24.42 35.38
C LEU A 7 -15.70 -25.76 36.03
N GLN A 8 -14.79 -25.76 36.99
CA GLN A 8 -14.46 -26.96 37.78
C GLN A 8 -15.65 -27.53 38.51
N ALA A 9 -16.43 -26.66 39.18
CA ALA A 9 -17.66 -27.07 39.87
C ALA A 9 -18.75 -27.58 38.92
N ALA A 10 -18.88 -26.98 37.71
CA ALA A 10 -19.90 -27.38 36.76
C ALA A 10 -19.63 -28.73 36.07
N TYR A 11 -18.36 -29.10 35.93
CA TYR A 11 -17.92 -30.29 35.17
C TYR A 11 -17.20 -31.33 36.01
N ASP A 12 -17.20 -31.18 37.35
CA ASP A 12 -16.51 -32.10 38.29
C ASP A 12 -15.01 -32.26 37.95
N LEU A 13 -14.36 -31.15 37.61
CA LEU A 13 -12.94 -31.06 37.20
C LEU A 13 -12.06 -30.51 38.31
N ASP A 14 -12.32 -30.84 39.55
CA ASP A 14 -11.56 -30.33 40.69
C ASP A 14 -10.09 -30.77 40.61
N GLY A 15 -9.17 -29.82 40.54
CA GLY A 15 -7.74 -30.06 40.35
C GLY A 15 -7.31 -30.51 38.93
N ALA A 16 -8.23 -30.56 37.98
CA ALA A 16 -7.94 -30.89 36.59
C ALA A 16 -7.83 -29.63 35.71
N PHE A 17 -7.30 -29.78 34.51
CA PHE A 17 -7.23 -28.73 33.49
C PHE A 17 -7.57 -29.34 32.11
N ASN A 18 -8.12 -28.54 31.22
CA ASN A 18 -8.51 -28.94 29.87
C ASN A 18 -7.61 -28.32 28.78
N ASP A 19 -6.77 -27.36 29.13
CA ASP A 19 -5.83 -26.73 28.20
C ASP A 19 -4.55 -26.30 28.94
N VAL A 20 -3.40 -26.41 28.27
CA VAL A 20 -2.09 -25.99 28.78
C VAL A 20 -1.35 -25.24 27.69
N SER A 21 -1.01 -23.99 27.98
CA SER A 21 -0.16 -23.19 27.10
C SER A 21 1.28 -23.18 27.61
N LEU A 22 2.23 -23.54 26.73
CA LEU A 22 3.65 -23.60 27.03
C LEU A 22 4.40 -22.47 26.32
N ALA A 23 5.25 -21.74 27.06
CA ALA A 23 6.22 -20.82 26.49
C ALA A 23 7.56 -21.52 26.33
N LEU A 24 8.08 -21.54 25.10
CA LEU A 24 9.35 -22.18 24.80
C LEU A 24 10.52 -21.21 24.96
N LEU A 25 11.68 -21.74 25.34
CA LEU A 25 12.93 -20.99 25.35
C LEU A 25 13.36 -20.67 23.91
N ARG A 26 14.11 -19.58 23.75
CA ARG A 26 14.65 -19.22 22.43
C ARG A 26 15.56 -20.31 21.89
N GLY A 27 15.32 -20.73 20.63
CA GLY A 27 16.08 -21.76 19.95
C GLY A 27 15.59 -23.19 20.19
N THR A 28 14.50 -23.37 20.96
CA THR A 28 13.88 -24.68 21.12
C THR A 28 13.05 -24.99 19.86
N ASP A 29 13.21 -26.18 19.33
CA ASP A 29 12.39 -26.70 18.22
C ASP A 29 10.98 -27.05 18.72
N PRO A 30 9.92 -26.42 18.20
CA PRO A 30 8.55 -26.66 18.65
C PRO A 30 8.08 -28.10 18.44
N GLU A 31 8.45 -28.72 17.31
CA GLU A 31 7.98 -30.06 16.95
C GLU A 31 8.45 -31.09 17.98
N SER A 32 9.72 -31.01 18.39
CA SER A 32 10.28 -31.90 19.41
C SER A 32 9.59 -31.77 20.77
N VAL A 33 9.06 -30.57 21.09
CA VAL A 33 8.32 -30.34 22.34
C VAL A 33 6.90 -30.88 22.20
N VAL A 34 6.22 -30.65 21.08
CA VAL A 34 4.90 -31.18 20.77
C VAL A 34 4.90 -32.72 20.94
N ASP A 35 5.83 -33.42 20.30
CA ASP A 35 5.96 -34.86 20.41
C ASP A 35 6.18 -35.36 21.85
N ARG A 36 6.88 -34.59 22.64
CA ARG A 36 7.16 -34.90 24.05
C ARG A 36 5.96 -34.70 24.94
N VAL A 37 5.23 -33.61 24.70
CA VAL A 37 4.00 -33.25 25.42
C VAL A 37 2.92 -34.30 25.10
N ASP A 38 2.76 -34.69 23.85
CA ASP A 38 1.80 -35.70 23.42
C ASP A 38 2.05 -37.05 24.11
N ARG A 39 3.31 -37.47 24.17
CA ARG A 39 3.66 -38.71 24.91
C ARG A 39 3.36 -38.62 26.41
N LEU A 40 3.54 -37.45 27.02
CA LEU A 40 3.24 -37.24 28.44
C LEU A 40 1.73 -37.22 28.71
N LEU A 41 0.96 -36.59 27.83
CA LEU A 41 -0.47 -36.39 27.99
C LEU A 41 -1.32 -37.56 27.48
N ALA A 42 -0.73 -38.51 26.73
CA ALA A 42 -1.45 -39.66 26.19
C ALA A 42 -2.12 -40.52 27.30
N GLY A 43 -1.51 -40.63 28.46
CA GLY A 43 -2.08 -41.34 29.64
C GLY A 43 -3.20 -40.57 30.36
N TYR A 44 -3.39 -39.30 30.06
CA TYR A 44 -4.34 -38.38 30.68
C TYR A 44 -5.46 -37.96 29.73
N GLY A 45 -5.59 -38.59 28.57
CA GLY A 45 -6.63 -38.25 27.57
C GLY A 45 -6.30 -37.03 26.72
N GLY A 46 -5.00 -36.70 26.54
CA GLY A 46 -4.58 -35.65 25.65
C GLY A 46 -5.05 -35.88 24.21
N VAL A 47 -5.63 -34.83 23.60
CA VAL A 47 -6.17 -34.87 22.22
C VAL A 47 -5.17 -34.44 21.17
N GLY A 48 -3.93 -34.16 21.54
CA GLY A 48 -2.83 -33.72 20.70
C GLY A 48 -2.42 -32.29 20.99
N ALA A 49 -1.10 -32.08 21.10
CA ALA A 49 -0.50 -30.75 21.19
C ALA A 49 -0.25 -30.19 19.78
N TYR A 50 -0.25 -28.89 19.65
CA TYR A 50 0.06 -28.21 18.40
C TYR A 50 0.88 -26.94 18.64
N ALA A 51 1.70 -26.60 17.67
CA ALA A 51 2.49 -25.39 17.72
C ALA A 51 1.64 -24.14 17.50
N ARG A 52 2.14 -22.98 17.91
CA ARG A 52 1.46 -21.70 17.68
C ARG A 52 1.13 -21.47 16.20
N ALA A 53 1.97 -21.94 15.29
CA ALA A 53 1.74 -21.80 13.85
C ALA A 53 0.43 -22.46 13.41
N ASP A 54 0.09 -23.59 14.02
CA ASP A 54 -1.07 -24.41 13.67
C ASP A 54 -2.33 -24.02 14.44
N GLN A 55 -2.20 -23.06 15.37
CA GLN A 55 -3.35 -22.56 16.12
C GLN A 55 -4.30 -21.81 15.19
N ILE A 56 -5.58 -22.15 15.24
CA ILE A 56 -6.63 -21.59 14.37
C ILE A 56 -6.65 -20.04 14.43
N SER A 57 -6.55 -19.47 15.64
CA SER A 57 -6.51 -18.03 15.82
C SER A 57 -5.27 -17.38 15.20
N ASN A 58 -4.12 -18.05 15.24
CA ASN A 58 -2.91 -17.59 14.57
C ASN A 58 -3.05 -17.67 13.04
N TRP A 59 -3.64 -18.76 12.54
CA TRP A 59 -3.88 -18.95 11.11
C TRP A 59 -4.79 -17.84 10.55
N PHE A 60 -5.89 -17.51 11.24
CA PHE A 60 -6.75 -16.40 10.86
C PHE A 60 -6.00 -15.08 10.81
N LEU A 61 -5.22 -14.76 11.85
CA LEU A 61 -4.47 -13.52 11.92
C LEU A 61 -3.40 -13.45 10.82
N MET A 62 -2.66 -14.53 10.57
CA MET A 62 -1.63 -14.57 9.53
C MET A 62 -2.23 -14.49 8.12
N SER A 63 -3.38 -15.11 7.89
CA SER A 63 -4.12 -15.01 6.63
C SER A 63 -4.58 -13.59 6.35
N GLU A 64 -5.10 -12.90 7.37
CA GLU A 64 -5.52 -11.50 7.29
C GLU A 64 -4.34 -10.57 6.96
N ILE A 65 -3.20 -10.76 7.65
CA ILE A 65 -1.97 -9.99 7.38
C ILE A 65 -1.47 -10.25 5.96
N ALA A 66 -1.49 -11.50 5.49
CA ALA A 66 -1.09 -11.87 4.13
C ALA A 66 -2.00 -11.22 3.08
N GLN A 67 -3.32 -11.22 3.31
CA GLN A 67 -4.30 -10.56 2.44
C GLN A 67 -4.06 -9.05 2.37
N HIS A 68 -3.87 -8.38 3.51
CA HIS A 68 -3.55 -6.95 3.55
C HIS A 68 -2.25 -6.63 2.83
N ARG A 69 -1.22 -7.46 2.97
CA ARG A 69 0.05 -7.31 2.26
C ARG A 69 -0.13 -7.39 0.74
N THR A 70 -0.93 -8.33 0.27
CA THR A 70 -1.25 -8.48 -1.15
C THR A 70 -2.03 -7.28 -1.68
N LEU A 71 -3.08 -6.86 -0.98
CA LEU A 71 -3.90 -5.70 -1.34
C LEU A 71 -3.09 -4.41 -1.33
N SER A 72 -2.17 -4.23 -0.37
CA SER A 72 -1.30 -3.06 -0.29
C SER A 72 -0.32 -2.92 -1.46
N THR A 73 -0.15 -3.97 -2.25
CA THR A 73 0.68 -3.94 -3.47
C THR A 73 -0.17 -3.81 -4.73
N ILE A 74 -1.22 -4.61 -4.84
CA ILE A 74 -2.06 -4.66 -6.06
C ILE A 74 -2.85 -3.36 -6.26
N LEU A 75 -3.57 -2.91 -5.23
CA LEU A 75 -4.42 -1.73 -5.36
C LEU A 75 -3.63 -0.45 -5.71
N PRO A 76 -2.56 -0.08 -5.00
CA PRO A 76 -1.77 1.08 -5.38
C PRO A 76 -1.18 0.97 -6.79
N THR A 77 -0.74 -0.21 -7.22
CA THR A 77 -0.18 -0.41 -8.56
C THR A 77 -1.22 -0.08 -9.63
N VAL A 78 -2.45 -0.58 -9.49
CA VAL A 78 -3.54 -0.30 -10.44
C VAL A 78 -3.87 1.20 -10.44
N PHE A 79 -4.05 1.81 -9.26
CA PHE A 79 -4.35 3.24 -9.16
C PHE A 79 -3.24 4.13 -9.72
N LEU A 80 -1.98 3.78 -9.49
CA LEU A 80 -0.84 4.52 -10.05
C LEU A 80 -0.75 4.39 -11.58
N ALA A 81 -1.08 3.22 -12.14
CA ALA A 81 -1.16 3.04 -13.59
C ALA A 81 -2.26 3.93 -14.20
N VAL A 82 -3.44 3.96 -13.59
CA VAL A 82 -4.54 4.84 -14.00
C VAL A 82 -4.15 6.31 -13.85
N ALA A 83 -3.52 6.69 -12.75
CA ALA A 83 -3.05 8.07 -12.52
C ALA A 83 -2.00 8.50 -13.54
N ALA A 84 -1.05 7.62 -13.89
CA ALA A 84 -0.06 7.88 -14.94
C ALA A 84 -0.73 8.08 -16.31
N PHE A 85 -1.72 7.24 -16.65
CA PHE A 85 -2.48 7.37 -17.88
C PHE A 85 -3.28 8.68 -17.93
N LEU A 86 -3.98 9.04 -16.86
CA LEU A 86 -4.70 10.31 -16.77
C LEU A 86 -3.76 11.51 -16.86
N THR A 87 -2.61 11.44 -16.18
CA THR A 87 -1.57 12.49 -16.26
C THR A 87 -1.08 12.65 -17.69
N HIS A 88 -0.84 11.56 -18.41
CA HIS A 88 -0.45 11.58 -19.82
C HIS A 88 -1.51 12.29 -20.69
N MET A 89 -2.76 11.91 -20.52
CA MET A 89 -3.89 12.47 -21.28
C MET A 89 -4.08 13.97 -21.00
N VAL A 90 -4.08 14.36 -19.73
CA VAL A 90 -4.25 15.76 -19.31
C VAL A 90 -3.09 16.61 -19.78
N MET A 91 -1.86 16.15 -19.61
CA MET A 91 -0.65 16.86 -20.06
C MET A 91 -0.61 17.00 -21.59
N GLY A 92 -0.97 15.97 -22.33
CA GLY A 92 -1.08 16.04 -23.78
C GLY A 92 -2.10 17.10 -24.22
N ARG A 93 -3.26 17.15 -23.57
CA ARG A 93 -4.28 18.15 -23.86
C ARG A 93 -3.84 19.57 -23.49
N LEU A 94 -3.20 19.74 -22.33
CA LEU A 94 -2.66 21.03 -21.89
C LEU A 94 -1.66 21.57 -22.92
N ILE A 95 -0.69 20.74 -23.31
CA ILE A 95 0.33 21.10 -24.30
C ILE A 95 -0.30 21.43 -25.68
N ALA A 96 -1.34 20.70 -26.08
CA ALA A 96 -2.06 20.98 -27.31
C ALA A 96 -2.76 22.36 -27.31
N VAL A 97 -3.30 22.76 -26.15
CA VAL A 97 -3.91 24.10 -25.96
C VAL A 97 -2.84 25.19 -25.95
N GLU A 98 -1.74 24.98 -25.27
CA GLU A 98 -0.64 25.97 -25.10
C GLU A 98 0.36 25.94 -26.27
N ARG A 99 0.06 25.19 -27.33
CA ARG A 99 0.97 24.98 -28.45
C ARG A 99 1.49 26.27 -29.07
N ALA A 100 0.63 27.27 -29.27
CA ALA A 100 1.01 28.57 -29.84
C ALA A 100 1.97 29.34 -28.92
N GLU A 101 1.75 29.28 -27.61
CA GLU A 101 2.62 29.93 -26.61
C GLU A 101 3.99 29.27 -26.56
N ILE A 102 4.04 27.93 -26.61
CA ILE A 102 5.29 27.15 -26.73
C ILE A 102 6.08 27.56 -27.96
N GLY A 103 5.37 27.72 -29.11
CA GLY A 103 5.99 28.17 -30.36
C GLY A 103 6.56 29.57 -30.25
N LEU A 104 5.85 30.48 -29.63
CA LEU A 104 6.27 31.87 -29.40
C LEU A 104 7.52 31.90 -28.48
N LEU A 105 7.50 31.19 -27.35
CA LEU A 105 8.65 31.12 -26.46
C LEU A 105 9.90 30.60 -27.17
N LYS A 106 9.74 29.58 -28.00
CA LYS A 106 10.85 29.06 -28.81
C LYS A 106 11.35 30.04 -29.86
N ALA A 107 10.46 30.81 -30.47
CA ALA A 107 10.85 31.88 -31.39
C ALA A 107 11.67 32.98 -30.69
N PHE A 108 11.42 33.25 -29.40
CA PHE A 108 12.22 34.13 -28.55
C PHE A 108 13.52 33.50 -28.04
N GLY A 109 13.85 32.28 -28.44
CA GLY A 109 15.13 31.63 -28.12
C GLY A 109 15.13 30.70 -26.93
N TYR A 110 13.96 30.38 -26.33
CA TYR A 110 13.87 29.38 -25.28
C TYR A 110 14.26 27.99 -25.82
N ARG A 111 15.08 27.28 -25.08
CA ARG A 111 15.57 25.96 -25.46
C ARG A 111 14.52 24.90 -25.16
N ASN A 112 14.53 23.79 -25.89
CA ASN A 112 13.68 22.62 -25.63
C ASN A 112 13.73 22.15 -24.18
N ARG A 113 14.92 22.27 -23.57
CA ARG A 113 15.16 21.91 -22.18
C ARG A 113 14.38 22.80 -21.19
N ASP A 114 14.27 24.10 -21.50
CA ASP A 114 13.58 25.05 -20.63
C ASP A 114 12.07 24.77 -20.63
N ILE A 115 11.51 24.45 -21.79
CA ILE A 115 10.11 24.03 -21.94
C ILE A 115 9.87 22.70 -21.20
N ALA A 116 10.73 21.69 -21.44
CA ALA A 116 10.61 20.42 -20.74
C ALA A 116 10.67 20.58 -19.22
N LEU A 117 11.59 21.41 -18.72
CA LEU A 117 11.76 21.65 -17.30
C LEU A 117 10.54 22.37 -16.67
N HIS A 118 9.91 23.31 -17.42
CA HIS A 118 8.70 24.00 -16.99
C HIS A 118 7.56 23.00 -16.73
N TYR A 119 7.23 22.16 -17.70
CA TYR A 119 6.15 21.17 -17.55
C TYR A 119 6.48 20.06 -16.54
N THR A 120 7.75 19.67 -16.44
CA THR A 120 8.19 18.72 -15.41
C THR A 120 7.99 19.30 -13.99
N ARG A 121 8.36 20.57 -13.78
CA ARG A 121 8.14 21.26 -12.50
C ARG A 121 6.65 21.38 -12.17
N PHE A 122 5.83 21.66 -13.18
CA PHE A 122 4.39 21.73 -13.02
C PHE A 122 3.79 20.38 -12.54
N VAL A 123 4.17 19.28 -13.20
CA VAL A 123 3.74 17.92 -12.81
C VAL A 123 4.24 17.56 -11.41
N LEU A 124 5.50 17.88 -11.09
CA LEU A 124 6.05 17.67 -9.77
C LEU A 124 5.32 18.47 -8.69
N GLY A 125 4.96 19.73 -8.98
CA GLY A 125 4.19 20.56 -8.06
C GLY A 125 2.84 19.94 -7.70
N ILE A 126 2.08 19.50 -8.71
CA ILE A 126 0.82 18.78 -8.52
C ILE A 126 1.06 17.48 -7.76
N GLY A 127 2.09 16.72 -8.15
CA GLY A 127 2.45 15.46 -7.50
C GLY A 127 2.79 15.63 -6.02
N VAL A 128 3.56 16.66 -5.65
CA VAL A 128 3.90 16.97 -4.26
C VAL A 128 2.64 17.29 -3.44
N VAL A 129 1.75 18.13 -3.97
CA VAL A 129 0.47 18.43 -3.31
C VAL A 129 -0.34 17.14 -3.12
N GLY A 130 -0.42 16.30 -4.15
CA GLY A 130 -1.10 15.00 -4.07
C GLY A 130 -0.49 14.07 -3.02
N VAL A 131 0.84 14.01 -2.93
CA VAL A 131 1.55 13.22 -1.91
C VAL A 131 1.25 13.73 -0.50
N LEU A 132 1.28 15.04 -0.27
CA LEU A 132 0.99 15.62 1.05
C LEU A 132 -0.45 15.33 1.49
N LEU A 133 -1.42 15.49 0.59
CA LEU A 133 -2.81 15.14 0.85
C LEU A 133 -2.97 13.64 1.10
N GLY A 134 -2.30 12.79 0.30
CA GLY A 134 -2.29 11.35 0.47
C GLY A 134 -1.70 10.92 1.81
N TRP A 135 -0.62 11.57 2.29
CA TRP A 135 -0.05 11.31 3.61
C TRP A 135 -1.01 11.68 4.73
N PHE A 136 -1.64 12.84 4.63
CA PHE A 136 -2.61 13.28 5.62
C PHE A 136 -3.79 12.30 5.75
N VAL A 137 -4.42 11.98 4.62
CA VAL A 137 -5.54 11.04 4.58
C VAL A 137 -5.10 9.63 4.99
N GLY A 138 -3.95 9.16 4.49
CA GLY A 138 -3.41 7.85 4.80
C GLY A 138 -3.05 7.69 6.29
N TYR A 139 -2.49 8.72 6.92
CA TYR A 139 -2.23 8.71 8.35
C TYR A 139 -3.53 8.59 9.17
N TRP A 140 -4.52 9.42 8.84
CA TRP A 140 -5.81 9.41 9.54
C TRP A 140 -6.54 8.07 9.34
N LEU A 141 -6.55 7.54 8.12
CA LEU A 141 -7.16 6.26 7.81
C LEU A 141 -6.45 5.09 8.51
N GLY A 142 -5.11 5.12 8.57
CA GLY A 142 -4.31 4.13 9.29
C GLY A 142 -4.61 4.13 10.79
N LEU A 143 -4.74 5.31 11.40
CA LEU A 143 -5.12 5.45 12.80
C LEU A 143 -6.54 4.90 13.07
N TYR A 144 -7.48 5.22 12.20
CA TYR A 144 -8.86 4.72 12.27
C TYR A 144 -8.91 3.18 12.15
N HIS A 145 -8.22 2.62 11.15
CA HIS A 145 -8.14 1.16 10.95
C HIS A 145 -7.54 0.45 12.17
N THR A 146 -6.45 0.99 12.71
CA THR A 146 -5.81 0.40 13.90
C THR A 146 -6.77 0.37 15.09
N ARG A 147 -7.54 1.42 15.31
CA ARG A 147 -8.56 1.45 16.38
C ARG A 147 -9.67 0.42 16.14
N LEU A 148 -10.17 0.32 14.91
CA LEU A 148 -11.18 -0.65 14.54
C LEU A 148 -10.71 -2.09 14.79
N TYR A 149 -9.47 -2.41 14.41
CA TYR A 149 -8.89 -3.73 14.66
C TYR A 149 -8.63 -4.00 16.14
N ALA A 150 -8.19 -3.00 16.90
CA ALA A 150 -8.02 -3.14 18.35
C ALA A 150 -9.34 -3.48 19.06
N GLU A 151 -10.42 -2.84 18.65
CA GLU A 151 -11.75 -3.08 19.19
C GLU A 151 -12.31 -4.45 18.78
N PHE A 152 -12.19 -4.81 17.51
CA PHE A 152 -12.73 -6.06 16.98
C PHE A 152 -12.00 -7.30 17.51
N TYR A 153 -10.66 -7.27 17.50
CA TYR A 153 -9.82 -8.41 17.91
C TYR A 153 -9.43 -8.38 19.40
N HIS A 154 -9.79 -7.32 20.12
CA HIS A 154 -9.47 -7.15 21.55
C HIS A 154 -7.94 -7.27 21.84
N PHE A 155 -7.10 -6.74 20.93
CA PHE A 155 -5.66 -6.75 21.15
C PHE A 155 -5.27 -5.86 22.33
N PRO A 156 -4.52 -6.37 23.33
CA PRO A 156 -4.14 -5.58 24.50
C PRO A 156 -3.13 -4.46 24.18
N PHE A 157 -2.35 -4.59 23.09
CA PHE A 157 -1.26 -3.69 22.75
C PHE A 157 -1.17 -3.44 21.23
N LEU A 158 -2.19 -2.91 20.62
CA LEU A 158 -2.16 -2.52 19.21
C LEU A 158 -1.98 -1.01 19.10
N HIS A 159 -0.81 -0.58 18.61
CA HIS A 159 -0.49 0.84 18.41
C HIS A 159 -0.17 1.10 16.95
N PHE A 160 -0.76 2.16 16.39
CA PHE A 160 -0.39 2.65 15.07
C PHE A 160 1.01 3.27 15.11
N ARG A 161 1.95 2.68 14.38
CA ARG A 161 3.31 3.21 14.22
C ARG A 161 3.59 3.43 12.74
N PRO A 162 3.38 4.65 12.23
CA PRO A 162 3.68 4.95 10.83
C PRO A 162 5.19 4.86 10.59
N SER A 163 5.59 4.17 9.54
CA SER A 163 6.99 4.08 9.12
C SER A 163 7.32 5.23 8.18
N ALA A 164 8.31 6.04 8.52
CA ALA A 164 8.82 7.09 7.64
C ALA A 164 9.31 6.51 6.29
N GLN A 165 9.89 5.32 6.30
CA GLN A 165 10.33 4.63 5.09
C GLN A 165 9.16 4.31 4.15
N SER A 166 8.01 3.85 4.68
CA SER A 166 6.82 3.58 3.88
C SER A 166 6.26 4.85 3.24
N PHE A 167 6.24 5.96 3.98
CA PHE A 167 5.80 7.25 3.44
C PHE A 167 6.74 7.77 2.35
N LEU A 168 8.06 7.68 2.54
CA LEU A 168 9.04 8.09 1.53
C LEU A 168 8.96 7.21 0.28
N LEU A 169 8.80 5.90 0.44
CA LEU A 169 8.63 4.99 -0.69
C LEU A 169 7.34 5.31 -1.47
N ALA A 170 6.23 5.51 -0.78
CA ALA A 170 4.96 5.90 -1.40
C ALA A 170 5.08 7.24 -2.15
N ALA A 171 5.75 8.24 -1.57
CA ALA A 171 6.03 9.51 -2.22
C ALA A 171 6.86 9.33 -3.49
N PHE A 172 7.95 8.57 -3.40
CA PHE A 172 8.84 8.31 -4.53
C PHE A 172 8.11 7.62 -5.68
N VAL A 173 7.37 6.54 -5.39
CA VAL A 173 6.63 5.78 -6.40
C VAL A 173 5.52 6.62 -7.02
N SER A 174 4.81 7.44 -6.23
CA SER A 174 3.76 8.34 -6.74
C SER A 174 4.31 9.42 -7.66
N LEU A 175 5.42 10.08 -7.27
CA LEU A 175 6.06 11.09 -8.10
C LEU A 175 6.68 10.50 -9.37
N ALA A 176 7.31 9.32 -9.26
CA ALA A 176 7.82 8.60 -10.41
C ALA A 176 6.72 8.23 -11.41
N SER A 177 5.58 7.73 -10.93
CA SER A 177 4.41 7.41 -11.75
C SER A 177 3.87 8.65 -12.49
N ALA A 178 3.75 9.78 -11.79
CA ALA A 178 3.32 11.05 -12.39
C ALA A 178 4.29 11.52 -13.48
N LEU A 179 5.60 11.44 -13.22
CA LEU A 179 6.63 11.80 -14.20
C LEU A 179 6.63 10.88 -15.41
N ILE A 180 6.49 9.57 -15.22
CA ILE A 180 6.40 8.59 -16.32
C ILE A 180 5.15 8.91 -17.17
N GLY A 181 4.02 9.17 -16.55
CA GLY A 181 2.81 9.55 -17.26
C GLY A 181 2.97 10.82 -18.10
N ALA A 182 3.66 11.83 -17.57
CA ALA A 182 3.89 13.10 -18.26
C ALA A 182 4.99 13.05 -19.34
N LEU A 183 5.90 12.06 -19.26
CA LEU A 183 7.13 12.04 -20.03
C LEU A 183 6.92 12.12 -21.55
N GLY A 184 5.91 11.41 -22.08
CA GLY A 184 5.56 11.42 -23.49
C GLY A 184 5.13 12.83 -23.95
N ALA A 185 4.19 13.42 -23.25
CA ALA A 185 3.66 14.75 -23.54
C ALA A 185 4.74 15.85 -23.41
N VAL A 186 5.56 15.78 -22.36
CA VAL A 186 6.66 16.74 -22.15
C VAL A 186 7.71 16.64 -23.26
N ARG A 187 8.05 15.43 -23.73
CA ARG A 187 8.97 15.23 -24.85
C ARG A 187 8.40 15.79 -26.15
N GLU A 188 7.11 15.57 -26.40
CA GLU A 188 6.41 16.10 -27.56
C GLU A 188 6.43 17.64 -27.56
N ALA A 189 6.09 18.29 -26.44
CA ALA A 189 6.19 19.73 -26.29
C ALA A 189 7.60 20.26 -26.52
N ALA A 190 8.59 19.57 -25.95
CA ALA A 190 9.98 19.95 -26.11
C ALA A 190 10.51 19.77 -27.55
N ALA A 191 9.98 18.80 -28.29
CA ALA A 191 10.39 18.55 -29.69
C ALA A 191 9.65 19.38 -30.71
N LEU A 192 8.53 20.06 -30.36
CA LEU A 192 7.69 20.79 -31.29
C LEU A 192 8.43 21.95 -31.98
N PRO A 193 8.56 21.98 -33.34
CA PRO A 193 9.20 23.07 -34.04
C PRO A 193 8.39 24.38 -33.95
N PRO A 194 9.00 25.57 -33.82
CA PRO A 194 8.28 26.83 -33.74
C PRO A 194 7.30 27.07 -34.90
N ALA A 195 7.72 26.74 -36.11
CA ALA A 195 6.91 26.90 -37.31
C ALA A 195 5.66 26.00 -37.35
N GLU A 196 5.71 24.80 -36.78
CA GLU A 196 4.57 23.90 -36.65
C GLU A 196 3.67 24.28 -35.47
N ALA A 197 4.25 24.77 -34.40
CA ALA A 197 3.52 25.20 -33.22
C ALA A 197 2.54 26.34 -33.53
N MET A 198 2.89 27.25 -34.42
CA MET A 198 2.07 28.41 -34.82
C MET A 198 1.04 28.09 -35.94
N ARG A 199 1.07 26.90 -36.52
CA ARG A 199 0.04 26.49 -37.51
C ARG A 199 -1.23 26.04 -36.81
N PRO A 200 -2.43 26.43 -37.30
CA PRO A 200 -3.69 25.88 -36.80
C PRO A 200 -3.66 24.35 -36.90
N PRO A 201 -4.22 23.63 -35.92
CA PRO A 201 -4.31 22.17 -36.00
C PRO A 201 -5.05 21.76 -37.27
N ALA A 202 -4.49 20.78 -37.99
CA ALA A 202 -5.16 20.24 -39.19
C ALA A 202 -6.54 19.70 -38.79
N PRO A 203 -7.60 19.94 -39.60
CA PRO A 203 -8.91 19.40 -39.32
C PRO A 203 -8.87 17.89 -39.26
N PRO A 204 -9.63 17.27 -38.32
CA PRO A 204 -9.63 15.79 -38.20
C PRO A 204 -10.07 15.16 -39.52
N MET A 205 -9.18 14.37 -40.13
CA MET A 205 -9.51 13.61 -41.33
C MET A 205 -10.40 12.42 -40.93
N PHE A 206 -11.70 12.57 -41.10
CA PHE A 206 -12.61 11.43 -41.03
C PHE A 206 -12.35 10.53 -42.25
N ARG A 207 -11.62 9.45 -42.08
CA ARG A 207 -11.66 8.35 -43.06
C ARG A 207 -13.07 7.76 -43.02
N ARG A 208 -13.80 7.91 -44.14
CA ARG A 208 -15.00 7.11 -44.43
C ARG A 208 -14.63 5.65 -44.70
#